data_224ee5b481679e4f872cf4092d2d292a
#
_entry.id   224ee5b481679e4f872cf4092d2d292a
#
_cell.length_a   1.000
_cell.length_b   1.000
_cell.length_c   1.000
_cell.angle_alpha   90.00
_cell.angle_beta   90.00
_cell.angle_gamma   90.00
#
_symmetry.space_group_name_H-M   'P 1'
#
loop_
_entity.id
_entity.type
_entity.pdbx_description
1 polymer ?
#
loop_
_entity_poly.entity_id
_entity_poly.type
_entity_poly.pdbx_seq_one_letter_code
_entity_poly.pdbx_strand_id
1 'polypeptide(L)'
;FIYKDNGEYFANYTSHYRFQLPNGKYRILSTTQTDSIPCPSNLNDIVIRQDPAAKVKYAISAPVEYSSPFNDPLSIRMYNRTGVIRLKATDKKADKRYSTVRAVLSCPISGYKVSDARFIETPIEIIRDKATSSGGVNYTDDMVLFETRTIGKEIGIRIDYLDQHNNVVQSKTIDGTFPILPDDTTQVAFALNNADEPMIQDYKVTIASEGWDEEEINPEAPMRIPDGYRYVNPEENLEQICKALMADVTVTEVKLFLKAGGEYKLGRQTDFGKSLYIVGQKPINGQELAHMEMGNMSISTGDNKIDAVHFENLNIKTTDSDFFKFKNQHFHVKEISLKGCDINDLGRTMWYQEVNAKLAQTVDNLIIEDCRFFGLNSGSSGLFGLSTKQDAPIYNIVFRNSTFHANNLTKALITGLSSMTGDLSIAIENCTFIGMAPVGMTFFDLSPKNTSSFTLTVKNNLFSGISEEGSGTWFNLRNVTGRTFADNYHTQGFVMNTWGVNDNELPAETTSMSALFTDVEGRDLTIKDKSSEVYTKGIGDPHWIK
;
A
#
# COMPACT_ATOMS: atom_id res chain seq x y z
N PHE A 1 26.57 -18.77 0.73
CA PHE A 1 27.89 -18.38 1.22
C PHE A 1 27.85 -18.15 2.72
N ILE A 2 28.81 -18.66 3.43
CA ILE A 2 28.96 -18.53 4.89
C ILE A 2 30.29 -17.85 5.19
N TYR A 3 30.25 -16.84 6.03
CA TYR A 3 31.38 -16.06 6.49
C TYR A 3 31.46 -16.13 8.02
N LYS A 4 32.68 -16.09 8.59
CA LYS A 4 32.88 -15.89 10.03
C LYS A 4 32.45 -14.49 10.43
N ASP A 5 32.25 -14.23 11.71
CA ASP A 5 31.81 -12.93 12.25
C ASP A 5 32.73 -11.75 11.83
N ASN A 6 34.05 -12.04 11.68
CA ASN A 6 35.03 -11.07 11.18
C ASN A 6 34.93 -10.80 9.66
N GLY A 7 33.99 -11.42 8.96
CA GLY A 7 33.78 -11.29 7.52
C GLY A 7 34.61 -12.24 6.65
N GLU A 8 35.49 -13.07 7.24
CA GLU A 8 36.34 -14.04 6.52
C GLU A 8 35.47 -15.18 5.94
N TYR A 9 35.73 -15.55 4.68
CA TYR A 9 35.03 -16.65 4.03
C TYR A 9 35.24 -17.98 4.76
N PHE A 10 34.18 -18.71 4.99
CA PHE A 10 34.19 -20.01 5.62
C PHE A 10 33.82 -21.15 4.67
N ALA A 11 32.64 -21.06 4.02
CA ALA A 11 32.10 -22.13 3.17
C ALA A 11 31.08 -21.64 2.16
N ASN A 12 30.85 -22.47 1.13
CA ASN A 12 29.78 -22.30 0.14
C ASN A 12 29.00 -23.60 0.01
N TYR A 13 27.67 -23.48 0.00
CA TYR A 13 26.75 -24.61 -0.19
C TYR A 13 25.73 -24.27 -1.28
N THR A 14 25.69 -25.07 -2.34
CA THR A 14 24.83 -24.83 -3.49
C THR A 14 23.58 -25.71 -3.54
N SER A 15 23.54 -26.81 -2.78
CA SER A 15 22.46 -27.81 -2.90
C SER A 15 22.05 -28.47 -1.58
N HIS A 16 22.54 -28.03 -0.45
CA HIS A 16 22.24 -28.67 0.84
C HIS A 16 21.47 -27.71 1.75
N TYR A 17 20.34 -28.19 2.27
CA TYR A 17 19.54 -27.48 3.27
C TYR A 17 19.97 -27.72 4.72
N ARG A 18 20.96 -28.60 4.94
CA ARG A 18 21.52 -28.91 6.27
C ARG A 18 23.02 -28.97 6.18
N PHE A 19 23.68 -28.23 7.05
CA PHE A 19 25.12 -28.23 7.18
C PHE A 19 25.51 -28.09 8.65
N GLN A 20 26.70 -28.61 9.03
CA GLN A 20 27.23 -28.51 10.37
C GLN A 20 28.26 -27.40 10.41
N LEU A 21 28.06 -26.45 11.30
CA LEU A 21 29.05 -25.39 11.58
C LEU A 21 29.72 -25.65 12.92
N PRO A 22 31.03 -25.47 13.02
CA PRO A 22 31.71 -25.39 14.32
C PRO A 22 31.10 -24.33 15.23
N ASN A 23 31.30 -24.43 16.52
CA ASN A 23 30.81 -23.41 17.45
C ASN A 23 31.43 -22.05 17.10
N GLY A 24 30.61 -21.05 16.95
CA GLY A 24 31.02 -19.70 16.58
C GLY A 24 29.89 -18.82 16.05
N LYS A 25 30.26 -17.59 15.74
CA LYS A 25 29.36 -16.62 15.07
C LYS A 25 29.67 -16.55 13.59
N TYR A 26 28.62 -16.50 12.78
CA TYR A 26 28.69 -16.52 11.32
C TYR A 26 27.76 -15.47 10.73
N ARG A 27 28.07 -15.08 9.49
CA ARG A 27 27.18 -14.31 8.61
C ARG A 27 26.84 -15.14 7.40
N ILE A 28 25.56 -15.34 7.13
CA ILE A 28 25.07 -16.18 6.03
C ILE A 28 24.40 -15.31 4.98
N LEU A 29 24.83 -15.49 3.73
CA LEU A 29 24.31 -14.83 2.55
C LEU A 29 23.72 -15.86 1.60
N SER A 30 22.53 -15.59 1.07
CA SER A 30 21.90 -16.38 0.01
C SER A 30 21.70 -15.53 -1.25
N THR A 31 21.95 -16.13 -2.43
CA THR A 31 21.73 -15.49 -3.73
C THR A 31 21.35 -16.54 -4.78
N THR A 32 20.53 -16.15 -5.74
CA THR A 32 20.19 -17.00 -6.89
C THR A 32 21.27 -17.01 -7.95
N GLN A 33 22.23 -16.09 -7.92
CA GLN A 33 23.29 -16.00 -8.90
C GLN A 33 24.61 -16.53 -8.33
N THR A 34 25.06 -17.62 -8.86
CA THR A 34 26.31 -18.27 -8.45
C THR A 34 27.50 -17.95 -9.37
N ASP A 35 27.25 -17.66 -10.65
CA ASP A 35 28.29 -17.58 -11.67
C ASP A 35 29.01 -16.22 -11.73
N SER A 36 28.41 -15.17 -11.18
CA SER A 36 28.95 -13.80 -11.25
C SER A 36 29.54 -13.30 -9.92
N ILE A 37 29.47 -14.09 -8.86
CA ILE A 37 30.08 -13.74 -7.59
C ILE A 37 31.38 -14.54 -7.49
N PRO A 38 32.56 -13.95 -7.79
CA PRO A 38 33.80 -14.55 -7.40
C PRO A 38 33.72 -14.71 -5.88
N CYS A 39 34.01 -15.90 -5.37
CA CYS A 39 33.98 -16.17 -3.94
C CYS A 39 35.04 -15.30 -3.25
N PRO A 40 34.72 -14.10 -2.79
CA PRO A 40 35.71 -13.20 -2.22
C PRO A 40 36.10 -13.73 -0.84
N SER A 41 37.31 -13.53 -0.48
CA SER A 41 37.88 -13.94 0.82
C SER A 41 37.20 -13.22 1.99
N ASN A 42 36.52 -12.10 1.73
CA ASN A 42 35.85 -11.31 2.74
C ASN A 42 34.45 -10.87 2.28
N LEU A 43 33.47 -10.93 3.18
CA LEU A 43 32.08 -10.48 2.96
C LEU A 43 32.01 -9.00 2.53
N ASN A 44 32.86 -8.15 3.06
CA ASN A 44 32.87 -6.72 2.76
C ASN A 44 33.29 -6.41 1.31
N ASP A 45 33.93 -7.35 0.63
CA ASP A 45 34.41 -7.20 -0.74
C ASP A 45 33.37 -7.68 -1.76
N ILE A 46 32.23 -8.23 -1.33
CA ILE A 46 31.18 -8.70 -2.24
C ILE A 46 30.44 -7.52 -2.85
N VAL A 47 30.69 -7.32 -4.13
CA VAL A 47 29.96 -6.38 -4.98
C VAL A 47 29.43 -7.14 -6.19
N ILE A 48 28.09 -7.19 -6.31
CA ILE A 48 27.45 -7.68 -7.52
C ILE A 48 27.33 -6.50 -8.48
N ARG A 49 28.03 -6.57 -9.62
CA ARG A 49 28.01 -5.51 -10.63
C ARG A 49 26.84 -5.69 -11.57
N GLN A 50 26.36 -4.58 -12.12
CA GLN A 50 25.40 -4.62 -13.21
C GLN A 50 26.08 -5.31 -14.41
N ASP A 51 25.52 -6.48 -14.79
CA ASP A 51 25.94 -7.19 -15.99
C ASP A 51 24.96 -6.89 -17.13
N PRO A 52 25.38 -6.17 -18.15
CA PRO A 52 24.53 -5.90 -19.29
C PRO A 52 24.09 -7.14 -20.06
N ALA A 53 24.82 -8.25 -19.94
CA ALA A 53 24.49 -9.52 -20.61
C ALA A 53 23.64 -10.47 -19.75
N ALA A 54 23.31 -10.06 -18.52
CA ALA A 54 22.50 -10.88 -17.62
C ALA A 54 21.15 -11.24 -18.23
N LYS A 55 20.79 -12.51 -18.17
CA LYS A 55 19.49 -13.05 -18.61
C LYS A 55 18.62 -13.51 -17.45
N VAL A 56 19.14 -13.50 -16.24
CA VAL A 56 18.49 -14.01 -15.04
C VAL A 56 18.38 -12.91 -13.99
N LYS A 57 17.22 -12.77 -13.41
CA LYS A 57 16.97 -11.85 -12.30
C LYS A 57 17.73 -12.29 -11.04
N TYR A 58 18.18 -11.33 -10.25
CA TYR A 58 18.95 -11.58 -9.02
C TYR A 58 18.08 -11.42 -7.78
N ALA A 59 17.95 -12.49 -7.01
CA ALA A 59 17.45 -12.42 -5.66
C ALA A 59 18.61 -12.58 -4.66
N ILE A 60 18.70 -11.68 -3.70
CA ILE A 60 19.80 -11.57 -2.76
C ILE A 60 19.24 -11.34 -1.36
N SER A 61 19.74 -12.09 -0.37
CA SER A 61 19.45 -11.79 1.04
C SER A 61 20.37 -10.67 1.54
N ALA A 62 19.93 -9.96 2.59
CA ALA A 62 20.91 -9.31 3.48
C ALA A 62 21.72 -10.39 4.21
N PRO A 63 22.96 -10.10 4.65
CA PRO A 63 23.70 -11.01 5.50
C PRO A 63 22.96 -11.26 6.82
N VAL A 64 22.68 -12.52 7.14
CA VAL A 64 21.98 -12.90 8.37
C VAL A 64 23.00 -13.42 9.39
N GLU A 65 22.95 -12.89 10.60
CA GLU A 65 23.80 -13.34 11.70
C GLU A 65 23.28 -14.68 12.24
N TYR A 66 24.21 -15.60 12.48
CA TYR A 66 23.92 -16.92 13.00
C TYR A 66 24.96 -17.33 14.04
N SER A 67 24.53 -17.93 15.13
CA SER A 67 25.39 -18.44 16.19
C SER A 67 25.26 -19.96 16.32
N SER A 68 26.36 -20.68 16.26
CA SER A 68 26.43 -22.12 16.49
C SER A 68 27.00 -22.38 17.91
N PRO A 69 26.48 -23.37 18.68
CA PRO A 69 25.40 -24.29 18.33
C PRO A 69 24.02 -23.65 18.48
N PHE A 70 23.19 -23.83 17.47
CA PHE A 70 21.80 -23.42 17.52
C PHE A 70 20.94 -24.55 16.93
N ASN A 71 19.85 -24.89 17.57
CA ASN A 71 19.00 -26.01 17.14
C ASN A 71 17.81 -25.59 16.25
N ASP A 72 17.54 -24.28 16.15
CA ASP A 72 16.39 -23.79 15.37
C ASP A 72 16.75 -23.60 13.89
N PRO A 73 15.82 -23.90 12.98
CA PRO A 73 16.01 -23.64 11.56
C PRO A 73 16.20 -22.15 11.29
N LEU A 74 17.25 -21.80 10.52
CA LEU A 74 17.46 -20.43 10.08
C LEU A 74 16.62 -20.15 8.84
N SER A 75 15.72 -19.17 8.91
CA SER A 75 14.99 -18.65 7.77
C SER A 75 15.70 -17.46 7.16
N ILE A 76 16.10 -17.58 5.88
CA ILE A 76 16.74 -16.50 5.14
C ILE A 76 15.78 -15.99 4.05
N ARG A 77 15.37 -14.73 4.18
CA ARG A 77 14.53 -14.10 3.17
C ARG A 77 15.39 -13.50 2.06
N MET A 78 15.15 -13.92 0.83
CA MET A 78 15.76 -13.33 -0.36
C MET A 78 14.83 -12.29 -0.97
N TYR A 79 15.41 -11.20 -1.45
CA TYR A 79 14.68 -10.14 -2.12
C TYR A 79 15.19 -10.00 -3.55
N ASN A 80 14.28 -9.95 -4.50
CA ASN A 80 14.65 -9.61 -5.85
C ASN A 80 15.14 -8.16 -5.89
N ARG A 81 16.31 -7.99 -6.51
CA ARG A 81 17.01 -6.70 -6.64
C ARG A 81 17.08 -6.23 -8.07
N THR A 82 16.47 -6.97 -8.98
CA THR A 82 16.47 -6.67 -10.41
C THR A 82 15.07 -6.77 -11.00
N GLY A 83 14.82 -5.96 -12.01
CA GLY A 83 13.68 -6.05 -12.91
C GLY A 83 14.17 -6.16 -14.35
N VAL A 84 13.24 -6.15 -15.29
CA VAL A 84 13.53 -6.18 -16.72
C VAL A 84 13.11 -4.86 -17.36
N ILE A 85 13.95 -4.31 -18.23
CA ILE A 85 13.51 -3.32 -19.22
C ILE A 85 13.43 -3.98 -20.58
N ARG A 86 12.28 -3.90 -21.24
CA ARG A 86 12.02 -4.39 -22.58
C ARG A 86 11.91 -3.23 -23.54
N LEU A 87 12.85 -3.11 -24.46
CA LEU A 87 12.76 -2.16 -25.56
C LEU A 87 12.13 -2.85 -26.78
N LYS A 88 11.04 -2.28 -27.31
CA LYS A 88 10.32 -2.84 -28.45
C LYS A 88 10.03 -1.78 -29.50
N ALA A 89 10.52 -2.00 -30.72
CA ALA A 89 10.10 -1.16 -31.84
C ALA A 89 8.68 -1.52 -32.28
N THR A 90 7.84 -0.50 -32.48
CA THR A 90 6.44 -0.66 -32.94
C THR A 90 6.33 -0.91 -34.45
N ASP A 91 7.39 -0.62 -35.21
CA ASP A 91 7.46 -0.81 -36.62
C ASP A 91 8.73 -1.55 -37.03
N LYS A 92 8.74 -2.07 -38.26
CA LYS A 92 9.88 -2.82 -38.85
C LYS A 92 10.63 -2.06 -39.94
N LYS A 93 10.26 -0.83 -40.22
CA LYS A 93 10.87 -0.08 -41.33
C LYS A 93 12.28 0.33 -40.96
N ALA A 94 13.25 -0.17 -41.71
CA ALA A 94 14.62 0.33 -41.70
C ALA A 94 14.79 1.42 -42.75
N ASP A 95 15.38 2.52 -42.37
CA ASP A 95 15.84 3.54 -43.30
C ASP A 95 17.19 3.10 -43.87
N LYS A 96 17.39 3.24 -45.17
CA LYS A 96 18.63 2.87 -45.85
C LYS A 96 19.86 3.69 -45.44
N ARG A 97 19.63 4.77 -44.69
CA ARG A 97 20.70 5.67 -44.21
C ARG A 97 21.50 5.07 -43.06
N TYR A 98 20.95 4.05 -42.36
CA TYR A 98 21.62 3.40 -41.23
C TYR A 98 21.61 1.87 -41.37
N SER A 99 22.65 1.24 -40.83
CA SER A 99 22.84 -0.21 -40.83
C SER A 99 22.64 -0.84 -39.46
N THR A 100 22.68 -0.05 -38.41
CA THR A 100 22.57 -0.50 -37.04
C THR A 100 21.73 0.48 -36.22
N VAL A 101 20.88 -0.06 -35.37
CA VAL A 101 20.16 0.67 -34.32
C VAL A 101 20.83 0.36 -33.00
N ARG A 102 21.24 1.38 -32.27
CA ARG A 102 21.87 1.28 -30.97
C ARG A 102 20.96 1.87 -29.91
N ALA A 103 20.60 1.09 -28.89
CA ALA A 103 20.00 1.62 -27.68
C ALA A 103 21.08 1.91 -26.63
N VAL A 104 21.02 3.09 -26.04
CA VAL A 104 21.91 3.54 -24.96
C VAL A 104 21.04 3.86 -23.75
N LEU A 105 21.22 3.09 -22.67
CA LEU A 105 20.50 3.29 -21.41
C LEU A 105 21.42 3.95 -20.39
N SER A 106 21.00 5.08 -19.86
CA SER A 106 21.68 5.76 -18.76
C SER A 106 21.15 5.21 -17.42
N CYS A 107 21.89 4.28 -16.83
CA CYS A 107 21.50 3.61 -15.59
C CYS A 107 22.15 4.30 -14.38
N PRO A 108 21.38 4.66 -13.35
CA PRO A 108 21.91 5.33 -12.15
C PRO A 108 22.67 4.39 -11.20
N ILE A 109 22.60 3.07 -11.41
CA ILE A 109 23.17 2.03 -10.55
C ILE A 109 24.16 1.18 -11.32
N SER A 110 25.37 1.03 -10.77
CA SER A 110 26.41 0.16 -11.31
C SER A 110 26.55 -1.18 -10.60
N GLY A 111 25.94 -1.36 -9.43
CA GLY A 111 26.05 -2.57 -8.68
C GLY A 111 25.31 -2.55 -7.34
N TYR A 112 25.48 -3.65 -6.59
CA TYR A 112 24.91 -3.83 -5.26
C TYR A 112 25.99 -4.32 -4.31
N LYS A 113 26.23 -3.59 -3.22
CA LYS A 113 27.18 -3.98 -2.18
C LYS A 113 26.46 -4.80 -1.12
N VAL A 114 26.80 -6.06 -1.04
CA VAL A 114 26.07 -7.04 -0.24
C VAL A 114 26.24 -6.82 1.26
N SER A 115 27.46 -6.51 1.71
CA SER A 115 27.74 -6.28 3.15
C SER A 115 26.89 -5.17 3.76
N ASP A 116 26.62 -4.15 2.98
CA ASP A 116 25.92 -2.94 3.39
C ASP A 116 24.43 -2.99 3.00
N ALA A 117 24.03 -4.01 2.26
CA ALA A 117 22.69 -4.18 1.67
C ALA A 117 22.21 -2.95 0.88
N ARG A 118 23.11 -2.31 0.11
CA ARG A 118 22.83 -1.07 -0.62
C ARG A 118 23.26 -1.09 -2.07
N PHE A 119 22.60 -0.30 -2.91
CA PHE A 119 23.00 -0.06 -4.30
C PHE A 119 24.24 0.85 -4.37
N ILE A 120 25.04 0.63 -5.41
CA ILE A 120 26.15 1.51 -5.77
C ILE A 120 25.63 2.50 -6.80
N GLU A 121 25.38 3.73 -6.36
CA GLU A 121 24.77 4.79 -7.14
C GLU A 121 25.79 5.53 -8.01
N THR A 122 26.55 4.78 -8.80
CA THR A 122 27.45 5.32 -9.80
C THR A 122 26.80 5.15 -11.17
N PRO A 123 26.53 6.23 -11.92
CA PRO A 123 25.92 6.11 -13.22
C PRO A 123 26.79 5.32 -14.21
N ILE A 124 26.13 4.47 -15.01
CA ILE A 124 26.75 3.71 -16.10
C ILE A 124 25.88 3.80 -17.36
N GLU A 125 26.51 3.63 -18.52
CA GLU A 125 25.78 3.44 -19.78
C GLU A 125 25.78 1.96 -20.18
N ILE A 126 24.60 1.47 -20.57
CA ILE A 126 24.42 0.15 -21.16
C ILE A 126 24.08 0.31 -22.63
N ILE A 127 24.86 -0.32 -23.49
CA ILE A 127 24.76 -0.19 -24.94
C ILE A 127 24.30 -1.51 -25.54
N ARG A 128 23.31 -1.45 -26.44
CA ARG A 128 22.79 -2.57 -27.21
C ARG A 128 22.67 -2.23 -28.69
N ASP A 129 23.37 -2.99 -29.51
CA ASP A 129 23.39 -2.81 -30.97
C ASP A 129 22.58 -3.91 -31.65
N LYS A 130 21.78 -3.55 -32.63
CA LYS A 130 21.06 -4.49 -33.49
C LYS A 130 21.16 -4.07 -34.94
N ALA A 131 21.73 -4.96 -35.76
CA ALA A 131 21.89 -4.70 -37.19
C ALA A 131 20.52 -4.63 -37.89
N THR A 132 20.41 -3.73 -38.87
CA THR A 132 19.27 -3.65 -39.77
C THR A 132 19.45 -4.61 -40.95
N SER A 133 18.35 -5.14 -41.45
CA SER A 133 18.35 -5.99 -42.66
C SER A 133 17.39 -5.42 -43.72
N SER A 134 17.46 -5.93 -44.93
CA SER A 134 16.58 -5.52 -46.03
C SER A 134 15.07 -5.72 -45.73
N GLY A 135 14.73 -6.55 -44.76
CA GLY A 135 13.35 -6.77 -44.28
C GLY A 135 12.95 -5.86 -43.12
N GLY A 136 13.81 -4.94 -42.70
CA GLY A 136 13.60 -4.08 -41.54
C GLY A 136 14.13 -4.69 -40.22
N VAL A 137 14.04 -3.93 -39.13
CA VAL A 137 14.52 -4.34 -37.82
C VAL A 137 13.34 -4.78 -36.95
N ASN A 138 13.35 -6.02 -36.52
CA ASN A 138 12.49 -6.44 -35.44
C ASN A 138 13.26 -6.22 -34.12
N TYR A 139 13.16 -4.98 -33.58
CA TYR A 139 13.86 -4.63 -32.36
C TYR A 139 13.00 -5.03 -31.16
N THR A 140 13.42 -6.06 -30.47
CA THR A 140 12.94 -6.41 -29.13
C THR A 140 14.16 -6.87 -28.35
N ASP A 141 14.45 -6.22 -27.25
CA ASP A 141 15.59 -6.55 -26.38
C ASP A 141 15.22 -6.40 -24.91
N ASP A 142 15.45 -7.48 -24.15
CA ASP A 142 15.20 -7.55 -22.72
C ASP A 142 16.53 -7.43 -21.99
N MET A 143 16.58 -6.52 -21.02
CA MET A 143 17.77 -6.29 -20.21
C MET A 143 17.41 -6.39 -18.74
N VAL A 144 18.13 -7.23 -18.00
CA VAL A 144 17.98 -7.35 -16.55
C VAL A 144 18.82 -6.28 -15.88
N LEU A 145 18.17 -5.40 -15.13
CA LEU A 145 18.80 -4.26 -14.47
C LEU A 145 18.48 -4.25 -12.98
N PHE A 146 19.37 -3.67 -12.19
CA PHE A 146 19.03 -3.40 -10.79
C PHE A 146 17.82 -2.47 -10.68
N GLU A 147 16.97 -2.73 -9.69
CA GLU A 147 15.80 -1.93 -9.41
C GLU A 147 16.19 -0.51 -9.01
N THR A 148 15.44 0.47 -9.49
CA THR A 148 15.70 1.89 -9.24
C THR A 148 14.71 2.53 -8.28
N ARG A 149 13.63 1.83 -7.94
CA ARG A 149 12.55 2.32 -7.07
C ARG A 149 13.07 2.72 -5.69
N THR A 150 13.90 1.87 -5.07
CA THR A 150 14.43 2.09 -3.72
C THR A 150 15.23 3.38 -3.59
N ILE A 151 15.91 3.81 -4.67
CA ILE A 151 16.73 5.04 -4.68
C ILE A 151 15.99 6.24 -5.28
N GLY A 152 14.74 6.07 -5.73
CA GLY A 152 13.95 7.15 -6.33
C GLY A 152 14.56 7.73 -7.60
N LYS A 153 15.30 6.93 -8.36
CA LYS A 153 15.93 7.32 -9.64
C LYS A 153 15.33 6.51 -10.79
N GLU A 154 15.58 6.97 -11.99
CA GLU A 154 14.98 6.40 -13.20
C GLU A 154 16.03 6.30 -14.31
N ILE A 155 15.72 5.53 -15.35
CA ILE A 155 16.61 5.27 -16.48
C ILE A 155 16.23 6.18 -17.64
N GLY A 156 17.23 6.83 -18.24
CA GLY A 156 17.10 7.52 -19.52
C GLY A 156 17.43 6.59 -20.69
N ILE A 157 16.76 6.77 -21.83
CA ILE A 157 16.96 5.96 -23.04
C ILE A 157 17.23 6.86 -24.23
N ARG A 158 18.31 6.57 -24.94
CA ARG A 158 18.65 7.18 -26.23
C ARG A 158 18.77 6.10 -27.31
N ILE A 159 18.24 6.38 -28.47
CA ILE A 159 18.36 5.51 -29.66
C ILE A 159 19.26 6.22 -30.66
N ASP A 160 20.40 5.61 -30.98
CA ASP A 160 21.35 6.08 -31.98
C ASP A 160 21.21 5.24 -33.26
N TYR A 161 21.21 5.89 -34.41
CA TYR A 161 21.18 5.26 -35.72
C TYR A 161 22.60 5.36 -36.31
N LEU A 162 23.18 4.22 -36.66
CA LEU A 162 24.57 4.14 -37.09
C LEU A 162 24.67 3.73 -38.58
N ASP A 163 25.59 4.35 -39.32
CA ASP A 163 25.92 3.96 -40.68
C ASP A 163 26.73 2.63 -40.73
N GLN A 164 27.08 2.19 -41.93
CA GLN A 164 27.89 1.00 -42.17
C GLN A 164 29.32 1.08 -41.57
N HIS A 165 29.76 2.29 -41.17
CA HIS A 165 31.08 2.53 -40.56
C HIS A 165 30.97 2.71 -39.03
N ASN A 166 29.80 2.44 -38.45
CA ASN A 166 29.48 2.66 -37.04
C ASN A 166 29.51 4.13 -36.59
N ASN A 167 29.41 5.09 -37.51
CA ASN A 167 29.23 6.48 -37.13
C ASN A 167 27.76 6.74 -36.81
N VAL A 168 27.53 7.54 -35.77
CA VAL A 168 26.17 7.96 -35.41
C VAL A 168 25.69 8.98 -36.45
N VAL A 169 24.70 8.59 -37.23
CA VAL A 169 24.05 9.44 -38.22
C VAL A 169 23.01 10.32 -37.57
N GLN A 170 22.33 9.79 -36.57
CA GLN A 170 21.30 10.49 -35.82
C GLN A 170 21.11 9.87 -34.44
N SER A 171 20.74 10.71 -33.48
CA SER A 171 20.37 10.28 -32.12
C SER A 171 19.01 10.84 -31.76
N LYS A 172 18.22 10.03 -31.07
CA LYS A 172 16.93 10.41 -30.49
C LYS A 172 16.86 9.98 -29.04
N THR A 173 16.52 10.90 -28.16
CA THR A 173 16.22 10.58 -26.77
C THR A 173 14.73 10.25 -26.65
N ILE A 174 14.41 9.18 -25.98
CA ILE A 174 13.02 8.86 -25.63
C ILE A 174 12.66 9.78 -24.46
N ASP A 175 11.68 10.64 -24.65
CA ASP A 175 11.24 11.56 -23.62
C ASP A 175 10.59 10.78 -22.47
N GLY A 176 10.95 11.15 -21.26
CA GLY A 176 10.54 10.46 -20.03
C GLY A 176 11.68 9.67 -19.38
N THR A 177 11.39 9.22 -18.21
CA THR A 177 12.29 8.42 -17.39
C THR A 177 11.56 7.17 -16.96
N PHE A 178 12.28 6.07 -16.80
CA PHE A 178 11.68 4.75 -16.67
C PHE A 178 12.16 4.08 -15.38
N PRO A 179 11.25 3.77 -14.43
CA PRO A 179 11.60 3.02 -13.23
C PRO A 179 11.84 1.55 -13.56
N ILE A 180 12.82 0.95 -12.92
CA ILE A 180 12.98 -0.49 -12.88
C ILE A 180 12.42 -0.98 -11.55
N LEU A 181 11.38 -1.80 -11.61
CA LEU A 181 10.73 -2.38 -10.46
C LEU A 181 11.23 -3.81 -10.24
N PRO A 182 11.43 -4.24 -8.98
CA PRO A 182 11.84 -5.61 -8.70
C PRO A 182 10.76 -6.58 -9.20
N ASP A 183 11.20 -7.65 -9.84
CA ASP A 183 10.36 -8.70 -10.46
C ASP A 183 9.51 -8.29 -11.67
N ASP A 184 9.41 -7.01 -11.99
CA ASP A 184 8.57 -6.51 -13.06
C ASP A 184 9.34 -6.28 -14.37
N THR A 185 8.57 -6.15 -15.46
CA THR A 185 9.09 -5.76 -16.78
C THR A 185 8.56 -4.37 -17.15
N THR A 186 9.45 -3.41 -17.26
CA THR A 186 9.14 -2.09 -17.81
C THR A 186 9.28 -2.15 -19.33
N GLN A 187 8.17 -2.16 -20.06
CA GLN A 187 8.19 -2.16 -21.54
C GLN A 187 8.16 -0.74 -22.09
N VAL A 188 9.15 -0.42 -22.92
CA VAL A 188 9.25 0.84 -23.65
C VAL A 188 9.10 0.57 -25.14
N ALA A 189 7.99 1.00 -25.72
CA ALA A 189 7.73 0.92 -27.15
C ALA A 189 8.18 2.20 -27.85
N PHE A 190 8.86 2.10 -28.98
CA PHE A 190 9.30 3.24 -29.79
C PHE A 190 9.19 2.95 -31.29
N ALA A 191 9.04 4.01 -32.10
CA ALA A 191 9.00 3.88 -33.55
C ALA A 191 10.39 4.06 -34.15
N LEU A 192 10.75 3.19 -35.09
CA LEU A 192 11.97 3.34 -35.90
C LEU A 192 11.79 4.29 -37.10
N ASN A 193 10.52 4.61 -37.41
CA ASN A 193 10.17 5.42 -38.56
C ASN A 193 10.74 6.85 -38.47
N ASN A 194 11.22 7.32 -39.62
CA ASN A 194 11.65 8.71 -39.91
C ASN A 194 12.66 9.29 -38.94
N ALA A 195 13.91 9.15 -39.35
CA ALA A 195 15.00 9.89 -38.73
C ALA A 195 14.78 11.42 -38.70
N ASP A 196 13.92 11.98 -39.53
CA ASP A 196 13.70 13.43 -39.67
C ASP A 196 12.45 13.97 -38.96
N GLU A 197 11.56 13.11 -38.45
CA GLU A 197 10.40 13.55 -37.66
C GLU A 197 10.67 13.44 -36.15
N PRO A 198 10.20 14.40 -35.34
CA PRO A 198 10.24 14.22 -33.88
C PRO A 198 9.50 12.94 -33.53
N MET A 199 10.09 12.12 -32.67
CA MET A 199 9.42 10.92 -32.17
C MET A 199 8.08 11.36 -31.59
N ILE A 200 6.97 10.97 -32.26
CA ILE A 200 5.65 11.12 -31.69
C ILE A 200 5.64 10.22 -30.45
N GLN A 201 5.31 10.82 -29.32
CA GLN A 201 5.28 10.16 -28.00
C GLN A 201 4.16 9.12 -27.93
N ASP A 202 4.29 8.01 -28.62
CA ASP A 202 3.49 6.82 -28.35
C ASP A 202 4.38 5.78 -27.67
N TYR A 203 4.86 6.11 -26.48
CA TYR A 203 5.42 5.08 -25.62
C TYR A 203 4.34 4.61 -24.65
N LYS A 204 4.08 3.32 -24.66
CA LYS A 204 3.25 2.68 -23.67
C LYS A 204 4.18 2.05 -22.64
N VAL A 205 4.31 2.68 -21.47
CA VAL A 205 4.92 2.00 -20.32
C VAL A 205 3.88 1.00 -19.83
N THR A 206 4.10 -0.27 -20.11
CA THR A 206 3.30 -1.35 -19.53
C THR A 206 4.18 -1.96 -18.45
N ILE A 207 3.83 -1.73 -17.21
CA ILE A 207 4.40 -2.47 -16.09
C ILE A 207 3.67 -3.81 -16.10
N ALA A 208 4.30 -4.84 -16.63
CA ALA A 208 3.77 -6.20 -16.61
C ALA A 208 4.55 -7.00 -15.59
N SER A 209 3.90 -7.48 -14.54
CA SER A 209 4.46 -8.54 -13.72
C SER A 209 4.44 -9.83 -14.52
N GLU A 210 5.56 -10.16 -15.15
CA GLU A 210 5.68 -11.43 -15.89
C GLU A 210 6.21 -12.51 -14.97
N GLY A 211 5.32 -13.46 -14.64
CA GLY A 211 5.74 -14.81 -14.24
C GLY A 211 6.45 -15.50 -15.43
N TRP A 212 7.45 -16.29 -15.14
CA TRP A 212 8.26 -17.12 -16.04
C TRP A 212 7.37 -17.95 -16.99
N ASP A 213 7.29 -17.57 -18.23
CA ASP A 213 7.10 -18.30 -19.49
C ASP A 213 6.30 -17.46 -20.49
N GLU A 214 6.83 -17.38 -21.74
CA GLU A 214 6.12 -16.83 -22.88
C GLU A 214 5.04 -17.80 -23.36
N GLU A 215 3.96 -17.91 -22.64
CA GLU A 215 2.69 -18.36 -23.19
C GLU A 215 1.72 -17.18 -23.14
N GLU A 216 0.92 -17.05 -24.19
CA GLU A 216 -0.06 -16.00 -24.48
C GLU A 216 -0.56 -15.30 -23.22
N ILE A 217 -0.54 -13.96 -23.24
CA ILE A 217 -1.07 -13.12 -22.16
C ILE A 217 -2.46 -13.62 -21.78
N ASN A 218 -2.48 -14.58 -20.89
CA ASN A 218 -3.66 -14.89 -20.13
C ASN A 218 -3.78 -13.74 -19.11
N PRO A 219 -4.87 -12.98 -19.07
CA PRO A 219 -5.05 -11.89 -18.13
C PRO A 219 -5.06 -12.33 -16.66
N GLU A 220 -4.85 -13.60 -16.42
CA GLU A 220 -4.69 -14.20 -15.10
C GLU A 220 -3.19 -14.40 -14.78
N ALA A 221 -2.48 -13.32 -14.42
CA ALA A 221 -1.20 -13.47 -13.74
C ALA A 221 -1.39 -14.42 -12.54
N PRO A 222 -0.48 -15.39 -12.29
CA PRO A 222 -0.65 -16.34 -11.20
C PRO A 222 -0.81 -15.55 -9.90
N MET A 223 -1.98 -15.68 -9.32
CA MET A 223 -2.37 -15.01 -8.09
C MET A 223 -1.44 -15.49 -6.97
N ARG A 224 -0.56 -14.61 -6.49
CA ARG A 224 0.36 -14.94 -5.40
C ARG A 224 -0.39 -14.92 -4.08
N ILE A 225 -0.79 -16.08 -3.63
CA ILE A 225 -1.43 -16.25 -2.32
C ILE A 225 -0.35 -16.04 -1.25
N PRO A 226 -0.54 -15.14 -0.27
CA PRO A 226 0.41 -14.98 0.82
C PRO A 226 0.54 -16.26 1.66
N ASP A 227 1.73 -16.49 2.21
CA ASP A 227 1.99 -17.68 3.01
C ASP A 227 1.01 -17.81 4.19
N GLY A 228 0.46 -19.00 4.36
CA GLY A 228 -0.51 -19.30 5.41
C GLY A 228 -1.95 -18.87 5.12
N TYR A 229 -2.21 -18.22 3.98
CA TYR A 229 -3.57 -17.88 3.58
C TYR A 229 -4.21 -19.00 2.76
N ARG A 230 -5.48 -19.26 3.02
CA ARG A 230 -6.34 -20.06 2.16
C ARG A 230 -6.91 -19.18 1.06
N TYR A 231 -6.65 -19.53 -0.18
CA TYR A 231 -7.36 -18.94 -1.31
C TYR A 231 -8.82 -19.38 -1.32
N VAL A 232 -9.71 -18.42 -1.53
CA VAL A 232 -11.14 -18.66 -1.71
C VAL A 232 -11.50 -18.27 -3.14
N ASN A 233 -11.94 -19.26 -3.93
CA ASN A 233 -12.44 -19.02 -5.28
C ASN A 233 -13.78 -18.26 -5.19
N PRO A 234 -14.08 -17.29 -6.10
CA PRO A 234 -15.38 -16.61 -6.13
C PRO A 234 -16.60 -17.55 -6.18
N GLU A 235 -16.44 -18.77 -6.71
CA GLU A 235 -17.49 -19.78 -6.76
C GLU A 235 -17.70 -20.51 -5.40
N GLU A 236 -16.76 -20.37 -4.47
CA GLU A 236 -16.85 -20.99 -3.15
C GLU A 236 -17.69 -20.13 -2.20
N ASN A 237 -18.30 -20.76 -1.22
CA ASN A 237 -19.06 -20.06 -0.19
C ASN A 237 -18.15 -19.57 0.94
N LEU A 238 -17.75 -18.28 0.86
CA LEU A 238 -16.86 -17.63 1.83
C LEU A 238 -17.41 -17.74 3.27
N GLU A 239 -18.72 -17.58 3.46
CA GLU A 239 -19.34 -17.66 4.80
C GLU A 239 -19.19 -19.05 5.41
N GLN A 240 -19.45 -20.11 4.64
CA GLN A 240 -19.29 -21.48 5.11
C GLN A 240 -17.84 -21.81 5.43
N ILE A 241 -16.91 -21.37 4.58
CA ILE A 241 -15.47 -21.55 4.81
C ILE A 241 -15.05 -20.87 6.11
N CYS A 242 -15.43 -19.60 6.30
CA CYS A 242 -15.09 -18.85 7.49
C CYS A 242 -15.65 -19.53 8.74
N LYS A 243 -16.91 -19.93 8.74
CA LYS A 243 -17.55 -20.64 9.86
C LYS A 243 -16.87 -21.98 10.18
N ALA A 244 -16.52 -22.76 9.16
CA ALA A 244 -15.85 -24.04 9.34
C ALA A 244 -14.46 -23.86 10.00
N LEU A 245 -13.66 -22.89 9.53
CA LEU A 245 -12.34 -22.59 10.10
C LEU A 245 -12.44 -22.00 11.50
N MET A 246 -13.44 -21.18 11.78
CA MET A 246 -13.70 -20.67 13.14
C MET A 246 -14.07 -21.78 14.11
N ALA A 247 -14.79 -22.81 13.67
CA ALA A 247 -15.20 -23.95 14.50
C ALA A 247 -14.09 -25.01 14.67
N ASP A 248 -13.10 -25.07 13.77
CA ASP A 248 -12.04 -26.08 13.79
C ASP A 248 -11.03 -25.79 14.92
N VAL A 249 -11.00 -26.61 15.95
CA VAL A 249 -10.13 -26.43 17.14
C VAL A 249 -8.64 -26.52 16.83
N THR A 250 -8.25 -27.05 15.68
CA THR A 250 -6.85 -27.15 15.25
C THR A 250 -6.36 -25.86 14.57
N VAL A 251 -7.28 -25.00 14.13
CA VAL A 251 -6.98 -23.71 13.51
C VAL A 251 -6.90 -22.64 14.59
N THR A 252 -5.76 -21.99 14.72
CA THR A 252 -5.54 -20.90 15.68
C THR A 252 -5.94 -19.53 15.16
N GLU A 253 -5.80 -19.32 13.84
CA GLU A 253 -6.15 -18.09 13.15
C GLU A 253 -6.74 -18.39 11.76
N VAL A 254 -7.69 -17.59 11.32
CA VAL A 254 -8.35 -17.72 10.02
C VAL A 254 -7.78 -16.70 9.06
N LYS A 255 -7.08 -17.17 8.02
CA LYS A 255 -6.46 -16.35 6.98
C LYS A 255 -7.04 -16.68 5.61
N LEU A 256 -7.77 -15.75 5.01
CA LEU A 256 -8.46 -15.91 3.74
C LEU A 256 -7.95 -14.92 2.72
N PHE A 257 -7.69 -15.39 1.50
CA PHE A 257 -7.24 -14.57 0.38
C PHE A 257 -8.25 -14.61 -0.76
N LEU A 258 -8.70 -13.43 -1.20
CA LEU A 258 -9.77 -13.25 -2.19
C LEU A 258 -9.21 -12.72 -3.51
N LYS A 259 -9.72 -13.21 -4.64
CA LYS A 259 -9.31 -12.77 -5.99
C LYS A 259 -9.84 -11.35 -6.28
N ALA A 260 -9.01 -10.48 -6.87
CA ALA A 260 -9.44 -9.18 -7.37
C ALA A 260 -10.58 -9.32 -8.40
N GLY A 261 -11.59 -8.44 -8.31
CA GLY A 261 -12.80 -8.50 -9.12
C GLY A 261 -13.73 -9.68 -8.83
N GLY A 262 -13.42 -10.53 -7.84
CA GLY A 262 -14.30 -11.62 -7.40
C GLY A 262 -15.45 -11.11 -6.53
N GLU A 263 -16.60 -11.78 -6.61
CA GLU A 263 -17.79 -11.49 -5.81
C GLU A 263 -17.91 -12.48 -4.65
N TYR A 264 -18.02 -11.97 -3.42
CA TYR A 264 -18.04 -12.80 -2.21
C TYR A 264 -19.15 -12.39 -1.26
N LYS A 265 -19.66 -13.37 -0.50
CA LYS A 265 -20.64 -13.14 0.57
C LYS A 265 -20.14 -13.72 1.87
N LEU A 266 -20.01 -12.87 2.89
CA LEU A 266 -19.56 -13.29 4.21
C LEU A 266 -20.73 -13.52 5.17
N GLY A 267 -21.87 -12.87 4.99
CA GLY A 267 -23.00 -12.95 5.92
C GLY A 267 -22.67 -12.35 7.30
N ARG A 268 -23.53 -12.62 8.26
CA ARG A 268 -23.31 -12.23 9.66
C ARG A 268 -22.29 -13.14 10.31
N GLN A 269 -21.28 -12.54 10.92
CA GLN A 269 -20.32 -13.26 11.76
C GLN A 269 -20.56 -12.88 13.22
N THR A 270 -21.12 -13.81 13.98
CA THR A 270 -21.44 -13.60 15.38
C THR A 270 -20.57 -14.49 16.25
N ASP A 271 -20.08 -13.91 17.35
CA ASP A 271 -19.40 -14.63 18.44
C ASP A 271 -18.14 -15.41 18.00
N PHE A 272 -17.39 -14.91 17.00
CA PHE A 272 -16.13 -15.52 16.66
C PHE A 272 -15.01 -15.18 17.66
N GLY A 273 -14.17 -16.17 17.97
CA GLY A 273 -13.17 -16.08 19.04
C GLY A 273 -11.73 -16.31 18.57
N LYS A 274 -11.46 -16.20 17.28
CA LYS A 274 -10.11 -16.37 16.69
C LYS A 274 -9.72 -15.15 15.89
N SER A 275 -8.41 -14.97 15.70
CA SER A 275 -7.92 -13.96 14.76
C SER A 275 -8.43 -14.23 13.35
N LEU A 276 -8.87 -13.16 12.67
CA LEU A 276 -9.42 -13.21 11.31
C LEU A 276 -8.68 -12.23 10.41
N TYR A 277 -8.19 -12.74 9.29
CA TYR A 277 -7.57 -11.95 8.23
C TYR A 277 -8.28 -12.25 6.92
N ILE A 278 -8.87 -11.23 6.30
CA ILE A 278 -9.45 -11.32 4.95
C ILE A 278 -8.73 -10.31 4.08
N VAL A 279 -7.94 -10.81 3.15
CA VAL A 279 -7.08 -10.00 2.30
C VAL A 279 -7.47 -10.21 0.84
N GLY A 280 -7.80 -9.15 0.15
CA GLY A 280 -8.02 -9.16 -1.29
C GLY A 280 -6.70 -9.09 -2.06
N GLN A 281 -6.66 -9.75 -3.20
CA GLN A 281 -5.60 -9.57 -4.16
C GLN A 281 -5.52 -8.09 -4.55
N LYS A 282 -4.32 -7.53 -4.52
CA LYS A 282 -4.12 -6.15 -4.99
C LYS A 282 -4.44 -6.06 -6.48
N PRO A 283 -5.34 -5.15 -6.90
CA PRO A 283 -5.72 -5.03 -8.30
C PRO A 283 -4.54 -4.73 -9.21
N ILE A 284 -4.52 -5.33 -10.38
CA ILE A 284 -3.52 -5.12 -11.42
C ILE A 284 -4.26 -4.69 -12.70
N ASN A 285 -3.71 -3.73 -13.44
CA ASN A 285 -4.18 -3.36 -14.78
C ASN A 285 -5.69 -3.02 -14.91
N GLY A 286 -6.22 -2.23 -13.99
CA GLY A 286 -7.62 -1.78 -14.05
C GLY A 286 -8.63 -2.81 -13.54
N GLN A 287 -8.17 -3.89 -12.92
CA GLN A 287 -9.05 -4.75 -12.15
C GLN A 287 -9.66 -3.99 -10.97
N GLU A 288 -10.82 -4.41 -10.54
CA GLU A 288 -11.45 -3.91 -9.32
C GLU A 288 -10.97 -4.69 -8.09
N LEU A 289 -11.10 -4.11 -6.91
CA LEU A 289 -10.92 -4.82 -5.65
C LEU A 289 -11.87 -6.02 -5.57
N ALA A 290 -11.55 -7.02 -4.77
CA ALA A 290 -12.49 -8.09 -4.45
C ALA A 290 -13.73 -7.49 -3.75
N HIS A 291 -14.92 -7.75 -4.31
CA HIS A 291 -16.18 -7.28 -3.77
C HIS A 291 -16.66 -8.23 -2.68
N MET A 292 -16.90 -7.70 -1.49
CA MET A 292 -17.38 -8.49 -0.36
C MET A 292 -18.67 -7.89 0.21
N GLU A 293 -19.77 -8.58 0.01
CA GLU A 293 -21.04 -8.30 0.68
C GLU A 293 -21.01 -8.98 2.06
N MET A 294 -21.14 -8.20 3.14
CA MET A 294 -21.07 -8.75 4.48
C MET A 294 -22.20 -8.26 5.40
N GLY A 295 -22.59 -9.12 6.32
CA GLY A 295 -23.41 -8.73 7.45
C GLY A 295 -22.58 -8.10 8.57
N ASN A 296 -23.21 -7.78 9.70
CA ASN A 296 -22.47 -7.26 10.83
C ASN A 296 -21.58 -8.33 11.50
N MET A 297 -20.52 -7.86 12.15
CA MET A 297 -19.57 -8.69 12.87
C MET A 297 -19.64 -8.45 14.37
N SER A 298 -19.56 -9.54 15.14
CA SER A 298 -19.45 -9.53 16.60
C SER A 298 -18.31 -10.46 17.03
N ILE A 299 -17.48 -9.98 17.93
CA ILE A 299 -16.31 -10.70 18.46
C ILE A 299 -16.64 -11.18 19.87
N SER A 300 -16.31 -12.43 20.18
CA SER A 300 -16.50 -13.00 21.50
C SER A 300 -15.35 -13.94 21.83
N THR A 301 -14.36 -13.44 22.52
CA THR A 301 -13.14 -14.21 22.87
C THR A 301 -13.13 -14.69 24.33
N GLY A 302 -14.07 -14.21 25.15
CA GLY A 302 -13.98 -14.36 26.60
C GLY A 302 -12.72 -13.70 27.13
N ASP A 303 -12.01 -14.38 28.01
CA ASP A 303 -10.73 -13.90 28.58
C ASP A 303 -9.53 -14.11 27.65
N ASN A 304 -9.71 -14.79 26.52
CA ASN A 304 -8.63 -14.97 25.55
C ASN A 304 -8.44 -13.71 24.72
N LYS A 305 -7.18 -13.36 24.49
CA LYS A 305 -6.81 -12.27 23.58
C LYS A 305 -6.50 -12.83 22.20
N ILE A 306 -7.12 -12.24 21.16
CA ILE A 306 -6.79 -12.53 19.77
C ILE A 306 -5.90 -11.42 19.20
N ASP A 307 -5.06 -11.77 18.21
CA ASP A 307 -4.11 -10.82 17.65
C ASP A 307 -4.79 -9.82 16.73
N ALA A 308 -5.67 -10.27 15.82
CA ALA A 308 -6.24 -9.34 14.86
C ALA A 308 -7.63 -9.71 14.34
N VAL A 309 -8.35 -8.65 13.92
CA VAL A 309 -9.43 -8.69 12.92
C VAL A 309 -9.05 -7.72 11.82
N HIS A 310 -8.62 -8.26 10.68
CA HIS A 310 -7.96 -7.51 9.62
C HIS A 310 -8.65 -7.67 8.28
N PHE A 311 -8.93 -6.56 7.61
CA PHE A 311 -9.44 -6.49 6.25
C PHE A 311 -8.49 -5.67 5.39
N GLU A 312 -8.09 -6.19 4.23
CA GLU A 312 -7.16 -5.49 3.35
C GLU A 312 -7.52 -5.65 1.87
N ASN A 313 -7.41 -4.57 1.10
CA ASN A 313 -7.64 -4.53 -0.35
C ASN A 313 -9.01 -5.10 -0.77
N LEU A 314 -10.08 -4.64 -0.15
CA LEU A 314 -11.45 -5.10 -0.37
C LEU A 314 -12.39 -3.95 -0.70
N ASN A 315 -13.36 -4.19 -1.58
CA ASN A 315 -14.53 -3.36 -1.73
C ASN A 315 -15.68 -3.98 -0.92
N ILE A 316 -16.02 -3.35 0.20
CA ILE A 316 -16.96 -3.90 1.17
C ILE A 316 -18.28 -3.15 1.11
N LYS A 317 -19.36 -3.90 0.98
CA LYS A 317 -20.72 -3.42 1.14
C LYS A 317 -21.40 -4.12 2.29
N THR A 318 -21.96 -3.36 3.24
CA THR A 318 -22.67 -3.96 4.36
C THR A 318 -24.14 -4.20 4.03
N THR A 319 -24.64 -5.39 4.34
CA THR A 319 -26.07 -5.73 4.22
C THR A 319 -26.85 -5.37 5.49
N ASP A 320 -26.16 -5.23 6.60
CA ASP A 320 -26.71 -4.79 7.87
C ASP A 320 -26.45 -3.29 8.09
N SER A 321 -27.12 -2.71 9.08
CA SER A 321 -26.97 -1.29 9.41
C SER A 321 -25.61 -0.96 10.03
N ASP A 322 -24.93 -1.92 10.63
CA ASP A 322 -23.66 -1.72 11.33
C ASP A 322 -22.58 -2.65 10.75
N PHE A 323 -21.35 -2.18 10.69
CA PHE A 323 -20.22 -3.02 10.31
C PHE A 323 -19.78 -3.89 11.48
N PHE A 324 -19.34 -3.28 12.59
CA PHE A 324 -19.11 -3.94 13.85
C PHE A 324 -20.26 -3.65 14.82
N LYS A 325 -20.80 -4.70 15.44
CA LYS A 325 -21.91 -4.58 16.37
C LYS A 325 -21.66 -5.43 17.61
N PHE A 326 -21.33 -4.78 18.70
CA PHE A 326 -21.04 -5.42 19.98
C PHE A 326 -22.13 -5.06 20.99
N LYS A 327 -22.82 -6.08 21.51
CA LYS A 327 -23.85 -5.91 22.55
C LYS A 327 -23.36 -6.44 23.89
N ASN A 328 -23.40 -7.75 24.06
CA ASN A 328 -23.08 -8.42 25.31
C ASN A 328 -21.88 -9.36 25.16
N GLN A 329 -21.03 -9.11 24.20
CA GLN A 329 -19.81 -9.90 23.98
C GLN A 329 -18.73 -9.48 24.97
N HIS A 330 -17.90 -10.46 25.35
CA HIS A 330 -16.67 -10.27 26.08
C HIS A 330 -15.50 -10.57 25.14
N PHE A 331 -14.60 -9.62 24.94
CA PHE A 331 -13.47 -9.83 24.04
C PHE A 331 -12.26 -8.95 24.38
N HIS A 332 -11.10 -9.47 23.98
CA HIS A 332 -9.84 -8.74 23.93
C HIS A 332 -9.20 -8.91 22.56
N VAL A 333 -8.97 -7.82 21.83
CA VAL A 333 -8.35 -7.81 20.51
C VAL A 333 -7.18 -6.85 20.51
N LYS A 334 -6.03 -7.31 20.02
CA LYS A 334 -4.84 -6.47 19.93
C LYS A 334 -4.97 -5.44 18.80
N GLU A 335 -5.47 -5.85 17.62
CA GLU A 335 -5.65 -4.96 16.49
C GLU A 335 -6.94 -5.25 15.73
N ILE A 336 -7.71 -4.20 15.45
CA ILE A 336 -8.75 -4.22 14.42
C ILE A 336 -8.30 -3.24 13.35
N SER A 337 -8.14 -3.72 12.11
CA SER A 337 -7.61 -2.89 11.03
C SER A 337 -8.33 -3.08 9.70
N LEU A 338 -8.51 -1.95 9.01
CA LEU A 338 -8.92 -1.87 7.61
C LEU A 338 -7.82 -1.14 6.86
N LYS A 339 -7.30 -1.76 5.78
CA LYS A 339 -6.23 -1.18 4.96
C LYS A 339 -6.55 -1.31 3.47
N GLY A 340 -6.44 -0.20 2.74
CA GLY A 340 -6.69 -0.18 1.30
C GLY A 340 -8.10 -0.64 0.92
N CYS A 341 -9.10 -0.41 1.78
CA CYS A 341 -10.48 -0.85 1.57
C CYS A 341 -11.39 0.28 1.09
N ASP A 342 -12.32 -0.07 0.21
CA ASP A 342 -13.46 0.77 -0.13
C ASP A 342 -14.68 0.27 0.65
N ILE A 343 -15.29 1.12 1.45
CA ILE A 343 -16.51 0.82 2.20
C ILE A 343 -17.65 1.65 1.63
N ASN A 344 -18.62 0.98 1.03
CA ASN A 344 -19.70 1.64 0.33
C ASN A 344 -21.04 1.45 1.04
N ASP A 345 -21.80 2.57 1.06
CA ASP A 345 -23.20 2.61 1.46
C ASP A 345 -23.46 2.01 2.86
N LEU A 346 -22.62 2.39 3.82
CA LEU A 346 -22.76 1.99 5.22
C LEU A 346 -24.12 2.49 5.76
N GLY A 347 -24.94 1.55 6.20
CA GLY A 347 -26.33 1.84 6.55
C GLY A 347 -26.51 2.69 7.81
N ARG A 348 -25.62 2.54 8.83
CA ARG A 348 -25.73 3.26 10.09
C ARG A 348 -24.39 3.59 10.75
N THR A 349 -23.65 2.58 11.22
CA THR A 349 -22.40 2.83 11.95
C THR A 349 -21.28 1.86 11.52
N MET A 350 -20.05 2.36 11.56
CA MET A 350 -18.87 1.50 11.46
C MET A 350 -18.64 0.69 12.74
N TRP A 351 -18.95 1.30 13.89
CA TRP A 351 -18.73 0.71 15.20
C TRP A 351 -19.91 1.03 16.13
N TYR A 352 -20.66 0.01 16.51
CA TYR A 352 -21.74 0.12 17.48
C TYR A 352 -21.47 -0.74 18.70
N GLN A 353 -21.31 -0.10 19.83
CA GLN A 353 -21.01 -0.77 21.09
C GLN A 353 -22.08 -0.47 22.14
N GLU A 354 -22.90 -1.47 22.43
CA GLU A 354 -23.89 -1.42 23.49
C GLU A 354 -23.47 -2.41 24.58
N VAL A 355 -22.88 -1.91 25.65
CA VAL A 355 -22.22 -2.75 26.65
C VAL A 355 -23.08 -2.92 27.89
N ASN A 356 -23.24 -4.16 28.30
CA ASN A 356 -23.59 -4.48 29.69
C ASN A 356 -22.35 -4.22 30.57
N ALA A 357 -22.49 -3.39 31.61
CA ALA A 357 -21.41 -2.91 32.49
C ALA A 357 -20.52 -3.99 33.15
N LYS A 358 -20.80 -5.27 32.92
CA LYS A 358 -20.06 -6.40 33.49
C LYS A 358 -19.12 -7.12 32.54
N LEU A 359 -19.08 -6.72 31.25
CA LEU A 359 -18.31 -7.42 30.23
C LEU A 359 -17.23 -6.50 29.68
N ALA A 360 -15.98 -6.93 29.71
CA ALA A 360 -14.88 -6.20 29.11
C ALA A 360 -14.91 -6.35 27.58
N GLN A 361 -14.70 -5.23 26.86
CA GLN A 361 -14.61 -5.19 25.41
C GLN A 361 -13.43 -4.28 25.05
N THR A 362 -12.24 -4.86 24.91
CA THR A 362 -11.02 -4.09 24.74
C THR A 362 -10.38 -4.31 23.38
N VAL A 363 -9.88 -3.21 22.80
CA VAL A 363 -9.08 -3.21 21.59
C VAL A 363 -7.85 -2.37 21.86
N ASP A 364 -6.65 -2.91 21.60
CA ASP A 364 -5.44 -2.12 21.80
C ASP A 364 -5.31 -1.08 20.68
N ASN A 365 -5.54 -1.50 19.42
CA ASN A 365 -5.39 -0.63 18.25
C ASN A 365 -6.59 -0.77 17.30
N LEU A 366 -7.22 0.34 16.95
CA LEU A 366 -8.14 0.48 15.82
C LEU A 366 -7.45 1.29 14.74
N ILE A 367 -7.16 0.67 13.59
CA ILE A 367 -6.42 1.28 12.49
C ILE A 367 -7.27 1.30 11.22
N ILE A 368 -7.45 2.49 10.65
CA ILE A 368 -8.04 2.70 9.33
C ILE A 368 -7.02 3.44 8.49
N GLU A 369 -6.50 2.77 7.46
CA GLU A 369 -5.39 3.27 6.65
C GLU A 369 -5.65 3.02 5.17
N ASP A 370 -5.40 4.03 4.34
CA ASP A 370 -5.57 3.99 2.88
C ASP A 370 -7.00 3.56 2.45
N CYS A 371 -8.02 3.94 3.23
CA CYS A 371 -9.41 3.53 3.02
C CYS A 371 -10.28 4.65 2.46
N ARG A 372 -11.31 4.28 1.69
CA ARG A 372 -12.30 5.22 1.16
C ARG A 372 -13.69 4.80 1.61
N PHE A 373 -14.36 5.67 2.34
CA PHE A 373 -15.72 5.48 2.80
C PHE A 373 -16.66 6.39 2.02
N PHE A 374 -17.58 5.79 1.28
CA PHE A 374 -18.56 6.52 0.50
C PHE A 374 -19.99 6.17 0.92
N GLY A 375 -20.87 7.16 0.85
CA GLY A 375 -22.27 6.97 1.18
C GLY A 375 -22.49 6.71 2.66
N LEU A 376 -21.68 7.36 3.52
CA LEU A 376 -21.79 7.20 4.96
C LEU A 376 -23.12 7.79 5.45
N ASN A 377 -23.84 6.97 6.19
CA ASN A 377 -24.98 7.38 7.01
C ASN A 377 -24.64 7.11 8.47
N SER A 378 -25.22 7.85 9.38
CA SER A 378 -25.13 7.52 10.79
C SER A 378 -26.50 7.53 11.43
N GLY A 379 -26.75 6.52 12.24
CA GLY A 379 -27.89 6.53 13.13
C GLY A 379 -27.65 7.38 14.39
N SER A 380 -28.34 7.07 15.46
CA SER A 380 -28.25 7.81 16.73
C SER A 380 -26.92 7.71 17.47
N SER A 381 -25.99 6.87 17.01
CA SER A 381 -24.75 6.52 17.77
C SER A 381 -23.45 7.09 17.21
N GLY A 382 -23.48 7.89 16.14
CA GLY A 382 -22.27 8.34 15.44
C GLY A 382 -21.69 7.27 14.53
N LEU A 383 -20.63 7.60 13.77
CA LEU A 383 -19.96 6.62 12.91
C LEU A 383 -19.21 5.58 13.75
N PHE A 384 -18.49 6.03 14.78
CA PHE A 384 -17.86 5.18 15.80
C PHE A 384 -18.56 5.42 17.14
N GLY A 385 -19.59 4.62 17.41
CA GLY A 385 -20.35 4.67 18.65
C GLY A 385 -19.73 3.81 19.74
N LEU A 386 -18.80 4.38 20.50
CA LEU A 386 -18.13 3.71 21.59
C LEU A 386 -19.04 3.58 22.83
N SER A 387 -18.77 2.60 23.69
CA SER A 387 -19.56 2.43 24.90
C SER A 387 -19.38 3.57 25.87
N THR A 388 -20.48 4.03 26.45
CA THR A 388 -20.47 5.02 27.54
C THR A 388 -20.34 4.39 28.93
N LYS A 389 -20.19 3.06 29.02
CA LYS A 389 -20.30 2.33 30.30
C LYS A 389 -19.04 1.60 30.73
N GLN A 390 -17.94 1.76 30.01
CA GLN A 390 -16.70 1.01 30.28
C GLN A 390 -15.44 1.85 30.18
N ASP A 391 -14.42 1.37 30.89
CA ASP A 391 -13.07 1.90 30.91
C ASP A 391 -12.40 1.65 29.57
N ALA A 392 -11.96 2.71 28.89
CA ALA A 392 -11.16 2.78 27.68
C ALA A 392 -11.21 1.53 26.76
N PRO A 393 -12.32 1.27 26.10
CA PRO A 393 -12.46 0.06 25.28
C PRO A 393 -11.49 0.01 24.10
N ILE A 394 -10.97 1.16 23.64
CA ILE A 394 -9.98 1.26 22.57
C ILE A 394 -8.87 2.21 23.01
N TYR A 395 -7.60 1.73 23.05
CA TYR A 395 -6.49 2.52 23.58
C TYR A 395 -5.84 3.41 22.51
N ASN A 396 -5.76 2.92 21.26
CA ASN A 396 -5.24 3.69 20.13
C ASN A 396 -6.22 3.68 18.97
N ILE A 397 -6.55 4.86 18.46
CA ILE A 397 -7.38 5.04 17.26
C ILE A 397 -6.54 5.78 16.23
N VAL A 398 -6.33 5.18 15.06
CA VAL A 398 -5.55 5.76 13.97
C VAL A 398 -6.38 5.78 12.69
N PHE A 399 -6.61 6.98 12.16
CA PHE A 399 -7.14 7.18 10.81
C PHE A 399 -6.05 7.86 10.00
N ARG A 400 -5.65 7.24 8.90
CA ARG A 400 -4.57 7.77 8.06
C ARG A 400 -4.86 7.57 6.59
N ASN A 401 -4.45 8.55 5.76
CA ASN A 401 -4.55 8.50 4.30
C ASN A 401 -5.94 8.04 3.82
N SER A 402 -7.00 8.52 4.44
CA SER A 402 -8.34 7.96 4.22
C SER A 402 -9.37 9.03 3.95
N THR A 403 -10.37 8.66 3.16
CA THR A 403 -11.50 9.52 2.82
C THR A 403 -12.76 9.08 3.55
N PHE A 404 -13.49 10.05 4.11
CA PHE A 404 -14.80 9.86 4.72
C PHE A 404 -15.80 10.78 4.04
N HIS A 405 -16.63 10.22 3.17
CA HIS A 405 -17.67 10.96 2.43
C HIS A 405 -19.05 10.55 2.90
N ALA A 406 -19.77 11.49 3.47
CA ALA A 406 -21.08 11.27 4.05
C ALA A 406 -22.20 11.79 3.14
N ASN A 407 -23.29 11.05 3.07
CA ASN A 407 -24.53 11.49 2.44
C ASN A 407 -25.48 12.09 3.49
N ASN A 408 -25.54 11.51 4.68
CA ASN A 408 -26.47 11.94 5.72
C ASN A 408 -25.99 11.49 7.11
N LEU A 409 -24.99 12.19 7.63
CA LEU A 409 -24.57 11.99 9.01
C LEU A 409 -25.46 12.78 9.96
N THR A 410 -25.97 12.12 10.99
CA THR A 410 -26.82 12.74 12.00
C THR A 410 -26.13 12.86 13.35
N LYS A 411 -24.87 12.38 13.50
CA LYS A 411 -24.10 12.37 14.73
C LYS A 411 -22.61 12.57 14.48
N ALA A 412 -21.85 12.72 15.55
CA ALA A 412 -20.40 12.89 15.54
C ALA A 412 -19.65 11.71 14.88
N LEU A 413 -18.41 11.96 14.47
CA LEU A 413 -17.50 10.91 13.99
C LEU A 413 -17.30 9.85 15.07
N ILE A 414 -16.93 10.28 16.27
CA ILE A 414 -16.73 9.39 17.43
C ILE A 414 -17.62 9.87 18.58
N THR A 415 -18.38 8.96 19.16
CA THR A 415 -19.20 9.20 20.36
C THR A 415 -18.74 8.31 21.50
N GLY A 416 -19.05 8.69 22.76
CA GLY A 416 -18.71 7.91 23.94
C GLY A 416 -17.38 8.28 24.60
N LEU A 417 -16.56 9.10 24.01
CA LEU A 417 -15.24 9.49 24.55
C LEU A 417 -15.33 10.14 25.94
N SER A 418 -16.38 10.90 26.21
CA SER A 418 -16.58 11.57 27.50
C SER A 418 -16.72 10.61 28.69
N SER A 419 -16.97 9.35 28.45
CA SER A 419 -17.15 8.30 29.46
C SER A 419 -15.96 7.35 29.54
N MET A 420 -14.97 7.50 28.69
CA MET A 420 -13.76 6.68 28.72
C MET A 420 -12.88 7.04 29.91
N THR A 421 -12.24 6.03 30.47
CA THR A 421 -11.21 6.13 31.50
C THR A 421 -9.95 5.41 31.01
N GLY A 422 -8.80 5.72 31.62
CA GLY A 422 -7.52 5.14 31.18
C GLY A 422 -6.82 5.95 30.09
N ASP A 423 -5.76 5.40 29.54
CA ASP A 423 -4.95 6.06 28.52
C ASP A 423 -5.61 5.90 27.13
N LEU A 424 -5.65 6.98 26.38
CA LEU A 424 -6.22 7.01 25.04
C LEU A 424 -5.33 7.83 24.11
N SER A 425 -5.05 7.28 22.93
CA SER A 425 -4.36 7.98 21.85
C SER A 425 -5.25 8.02 20.60
N ILE A 426 -5.39 9.19 19.99
CA ILE A 426 -6.09 9.36 18.72
C ILE A 426 -5.18 10.09 17.73
N ALA A 427 -4.96 9.50 16.56
CA ALA A 427 -4.26 10.12 15.44
C ALA A 427 -5.16 10.15 14.21
N ILE A 428 -5.36 11.33 13.62
CA ILE A 428 -6.13 11.55 12.39
C ILE A 428 -5.22 12.35 11.46
N GLU A 429 -4.67 11.67 10.44
CA GLU A 429 -3.60 12.22 9.62
C GLU A 429 -3.86 11.98 8.13
N ASN A 430 -3.64 13.00 7.31
CA ASN A 430 -3.80 12.94 5.86
C ASN A 430 -5.19 12.41 5.44
N CYS A 431 -6.25 12.83 6.10
CA CYS A 431 -7.61 12.39 5.80
C CYS A 431 -8.42 13.49 5.11
N THR A 432 -9.35 13.08 4.25
CA THR A 432 -10.33 13.97 3.64
C THR A 432 -11.73 13.67 4.17
N PHE A 433 -12.40 14.68 4.71
CA PHE A 433 -13.75 14.58 5.26
C PHE A 433 -14.71 15.43 4.43
N ILE A 434 -15.73 14.81 3.84
CA ILE A 434 -16.72 15.47 2.99
C ILE A 434 -18.12 15.26 3.51
N GLY A 435 -18.88 16.36 3.65
CA GLY A 435 -20.27 16.31 4.05
C GLY A 435 -20.53 15.78 5.47
N MET A 436 -19.52 15.80 6.32
CA MET A 436 -19.51 15.11 7.62
C MET A 436 -20.12 15.94 8.76
N ALA A 437 -20.62 17.15 8.52
CA ALA A 437 -21.16 18.01 9.57
C ALA A 437 -22.66 18.23 9.41
N PRO A 438 -23.48 17.45 10.09
CA PRO A 438 -24.89 17.68 10.12
C PRO A 438 -25.25 18.94 10.93
N VAL A 439 -26.33 19.58 10.53
CA VAL A 439 -26.93 20.71 11.24
C VAL A 439 -27.18 20.36 12.71
N GLY A 440 -26.70 21.19 13.63
CA GLY A 440 -26.95 21.05 15.08
C GLY A 440 -26.12 20.01 15.81
N MET A 441 -25.11 19.40 15.18
CA MET A 441 -24.32 18.33 15.79
C MET A 441 -22.85 18.67 15.93
N THR A 442 -22.17 18.04 16.89
CA THR A 442 -20.71 18.09 17.04
C THR A 442 -20.10 16.96 16.22
N PHE A 443 -19.28 17.31 15.25
CA PHE A 443 -18.60 16.30 14.43
C PHE A 443 -17.43 15.66 15.19
N PHE A 444 -16.52 16.48 15.71
CA PHE A 444 -15.42 16.07 16.55
C PHE A 444 -15.65 16.49 18.00
N ASP A 445 -16.21 15.63 18.81
CA ASP A 445 -16.19 15.79 20.26
C ASP A 445 -15.12 14.89 20.86
N LEU A 446 -13.89 15.39 20.81
CA LEU A 446 -12.69 14.72 21.31
C LEU A 446 -12.28 15.28 22.67
N SER A 447 -13.22 15.48 23.57
CA SER A 447 -12.99 16.03 24.92
C SER A 447 -13.25 14.96 25.99
N PRO A 448 -12.39 13.94 26.12
CA PRO A 448 -12.54 12.93 27.15
C PRO A 448 -12.38 13.57 28.55
N LYS A 449 -13.30 13.27 29.46
CA LYS A 449 -13.33 13.87 30.79
C LYS A 449 -12.59 13.07 31.84
N ASN A 450 -12.45 11.77 31.64
CA ASN A 450 -12.04 10.81 32.66
C ASN A 450 -10.80 10.00 32.28
N THR A 451 -10.11 10.36 31.20
CA THR A 451 -8.86 9.69 30.80
C THR A 451 -7.71 10.16 31.70
N SER A 452 -6.87 9.23 32.14
CA SER A 452 -5.65 9.54 32.91
C SER A 452 -4.58 10.18 32.02
N SER A 453 -4.54 9.79 30.75
CA SER A 453 -3.67 10.35 29.71
C SER A 453 -4.43 10.38 28.38
N PHE A 454 -4.39 11.52 27.70
CA PHE A 454 -4.99 11.67 26.38
C PHE A 454 -4.03 12.37 25.43
N THR A 455 -3.67 11.66 24.37
CA THR A 455 -2.86 12.19 23.26
C THR A 455 -3.72 12.34 22.02
N LEU A 456 -3.72 13.53 21.42
CA LEU A 456 -4.47 13.83 20.22
C LEU A 456 -3.53 14.40 19.14
N THR A 457 -3.52 13.77 17.98
CA THR A 457 -2.90 14.31 16.76
C THR A 457 -3.96 14.42 15.67
N VAL A 458 -4.19 15.64 15.17
CA VAL A 458 -5.05 15.93 14.00
C VAL A 458 -4.20 16.76 13.06
N LYS A 459 -3.69 16.14 12.00
CA LYS A 459 -2.69 16.75 11.15
C LYS A 459 -2.93 16.48 9.67
N ASN A 460 -2.70 17.52 8.87
CA ASN A 460 -2.71 17.43 7.41
C ASN A 460 -4.04 16.92 6.82
N ASN A 461 -5.16 17.32 7.42
CA ASN A 461 -6.49 16.89 6.99
C ASN A 461 -7.22 17.98 6.21
N LEU A 462 -8.06 17.56 5.28
CA LEU A 462 -8.97 18.41 4.53
C LEU A 462 -10.41 18.21 5.00
N PHE A 463 -11.05 19.30 5.42
CA PHE A 463 -12.46 19.30 5.79
C PHE A 463 -13.27 20.06 4.73
N SER A 464 -14.25 19.39 4.14
CA SER A 464 -15.08 19.97 3.10
C SER A 464 -16.54 19.57 3.31
N GLY A 465 -17.45 20.46 2.98
CA GLY A 465 -18.86 20.16 3.08
C GLY A 465 -19.70 21.31 3.53
N ILE A 466 -21.01 21.12 3.46
CA ILE A 466 -21.99 22.14 3.73
C ILE A 466 -22.36 22.06 5.20
N SER A 467 -22.01 23.08 6.00
CA SER A 467 -22.77 23.38 7.20
C SER A 467 -23.66 24.55 6.88
N GLU A 468 -24.95 24.42 7.08
CA GLU A 468 -25.86 25.56 7.01
C GLU A 468 -25.59 26.53 8.15
N GLU A 469 -25.79 27.83 7.91
CA GLU A 469 -25.56 28.88 8.91
C GLU A 469 -26.23 28.56 10.25
N GLY A 470 -25.45 28.66 11.32
CA GLY A 470 -25.95 28.60 12.70
C GLY A 470 -26.06 27.22 13.32
N SER A 471 -25.53 26.19 12.71
CA SER A 471 -25.83 24.83 13.11
C SER A 471 -24.63 23.94 13.35
N GLY A 472 -24.30 23.74 14.59
CA GLY A 472 -23.41 22.71 15.06
C GLY A 472 -21.97 23.14 15.35
N THR A 473 -21.32 22.36 16.18
CA THR A 473 -19.92 22.53 16.56
C THR A 473 -19.10 21.48 15.82
N TRP A 474 -18.21 21.90 14.94
CA TRP A 474 -17.34 20.98 14.24
C TRP A 474 -16.31 20.36 15.15
N PHE A 475 -15.66 21.18 15.95
CA PHE A 475 -14.63 20.73 16.87
C PHE A 475 -14.93 21.17 18.30
N ASN A 476 -14.91 20.24 19.23
CA ASN A 476 -14.91 20.52 20.65
C ASN A 476 -13.64 19.91 21.26
N LEU A 477 -12.60 20.73 21.38
CA LEU A 477 -11.30 20.36 21.94
C LEU A 477 -10.97 21.14 23.22
N ARG A 478 -11.97 21.72 23.91
CA ARG A 478 -11.77 22.62 25.04
C ARG A 478 -11.01 22.04 26.23
N ASN A 479 -11.08 20.72 26.41
CA ASN A 479 -10.45 20.06 27.56
C ASN A 479 -9.21 19.23 27.14
N VAL A 480 -8.71 19.43 25.93
CA VAL A 480 -7.56 18.70 25.39
C VAL A 480 -6.32 19.56 25.52
N THR A 481 -5.42 19.23 26.45
CA THR A 481 -4.22 20.01 26.74
C THR A 481 -2.98 19.51 25.99
N GLY A 482 -2.81 18.21 25.80
CA GLY A 482 -1.67 17.61 25.09
C GLY A 482 -2.01 17.28 23.65
N ARG A 483 -2.26 18.30 22.78
CA ARG A 483 -2.69 18.06 21.41
C ARG A 483 -1.73 18.62 20.37
N THR A 484 -1.65 17.94 19.23
CA THR A 484 -1.13 18.46 17.97
C THR A 484 -2.31 18.66 17.02
N PHE A 485 -2.58 19.90 16.64
CA PHE A 485 -3.58 20.26 15.65
C PHE A 485 -2.91 21.20 14.66
N ALA A 486 -2.48 20.67 13.49
CA ALA A 486 -1.61 21.41 12.58
C ALA A 486 -1.86 21.01 11.12
N ASP A 487 -1.59 21.93 10.22
CA ASP A 487 -1.66 21.73 8.75
C ASP A 487 -3.02 21.21 8.27
N ASN A 488 -4.10 21.53 8.99
CA ASN A 488 -5.45 21.16 8.59
C ASN A 488 -6.08 22.30 7.81
N TYR A 489 -6.86 22.01 6.77
CA TYR A 489 -7.51 22.98 5.92
C TYR A 489 -9.01 22.71 5.82
N HIS A 490 -9.79 23.74 5.54
CA HIS A 490 -11.18 23.60 5.14
C HIS A 490 -11.47 24.36 3.84
N THR A 491 -12.44 23.87 3.06
CA THR A 491 -12.86 24.54 1.83
C THR A 491 -13.64 25.82 2.10
N GLN A 492 -13.65 26.74 1.13
CA GLN A 492 -14.50 27.92 1.17
C GLN A 492 -15.99 27.55 1.34
N GLY A 493 -16.73 28.33 2.12
CA GLY A 493 -18.14 28.07 2.41
C GLY A 493 -18.39 27.08 3.56
N PHE A 494 -17.33 26.57 4.16
CA PHE A 494 -17.41 25.75 5.36
C PHE A 494 -17.62 26.67 6.59
N VAL A 495 -18.82 26.66 7.15
CA VAL A 495 -19.13 27.45 8.34
C VAL A 495 -18.73 26.67 9.60
N MET A 496 -17.81 27.23 10.36
CA MET A 496 -17.29 26.59 11.56
C MET A 496 -17.77 27.25 12.84
N ASN A 497 -18.27 26.43 13.74
CA ASN A 497 -18.34 26.76 15.15
C ASN A 497 -17.38 25.81 15.88
N THR A 498 -16.20 26.31 16.23
CA THR A 498 -15.13 25.51 16.85
C THR A 498 -14.87 25.94 18.27
N TRP A 499 -14.71 24.98 19.18
CA TRP A 499 -14.31 25.24 20.55
C TRP A 499 -12.95 24.62 20.82
N GLY A 500 -11.96 25.50 21.08
CA GLY A 500 -10.58 25.08 21.37
C GLY A 500 -9.71 24.85 20.12
N VAL A 501 -10.12 25.37 18.97
CA VAL A 501 -9.33 25.44 17.74
C VAL A 501 -9.27 26.90 17.29
N ASN A 502 -8.10 27.40 16.95
CA ASN A 502 -7.89 28.76 16.46
C ASN A 502 -7.90 28.77 14.92
N ASP A 503 -8.23 29.90 14.31
CA ASP A 503 -8.28 30.05 12.85
C ASP A 503 -6.93 29.70 12.16
N ASN A 504 -5.81 29.97 12.84
CA ASN A 504 -4.48 29.60 12.33
C ASN A 504 -4.20 28.09 12.33
N GLU A 505 -4.94 27.30 13.12
CA GLU A 505 -4.80 25.85 13.19
C GLU A 505 -5.66 25.15 12.12
N LEU A 506 -6.62 25.88 11.54
CA LEU A 506 -7.53 25.39 10.51
C LEU A 506 -7.82 26.50 9.49
N PRO A 507 -6.83 26.89 8.66
CA PRO A 507 -7.00 27.92 7.65
C PRO A 507 -8.01 27.51 6.57
N ALA A 508 -8.67 28.53 6.03
CA ALA A 508 -9.57 28.36 4.90
C ALA A 508 -8.79 28.23 3.59
N GLU A 509 -9.12 27.23 2.80
CA GLU A 509 -8.78 27.23 1.39
C GLU A 509 -9.65 28.27 0.65
N THR A 510 -9.07 28.97 -0.29
CA THR A 510 -9.79 30.01 -1.05
C THR A 510 -10.77 29.41 -2.07
N THR A 511 -10.62 28.13 -2.38
CA THR A 511 -11.38 27.39 -3.37
C THR A 511 -12.60 26.70 -2.73
N SER A 512 -13.75 26.78 -3.36
CA SER A 512 -14.95 26.06 -2.93
C SER A 512 -14.81 24.55 -3.19
N MET A 513 -15.59 23.73 -2.49
CA MET A 513 -15.61 22.28 -2.68
C MET A 513 -15.82 21.86 -4.14
N SER A 514 -16.80 22.46 -4.82
CA SER A 514 -17.10 22.15 -6.22
C SER A 514 -16.04 22.63 -7.21
N ALA A 515 -15.26 23.63 -6.86
CA ALA A 515 -14.14 24.11 -7.67
C ALA A 515 -12.86 23.31 -7.40
N LEU A 516 -12.69 22.79 -6.20
CA LEU A 516 -11.51 22.03 -5.78
C LEU A 516 -11.51 20.61 -6.35
N PHE A 517 -12.63 19.90 -6.25
CA PHE A 517 -12.73 18.49 -6.65
C PHE A 517 -13.34 18.28 -8.04
N THR A 518 -13.01 17.20 -8.70
CA THR A 518 -13.48 16.86 -10.04
C THR A 518 -14.97 16.61 -10.08
N ASP A 519 -15.48 15.68 -9.26
CA ASP A 519 -16.91 15.32 -9.17
C ASP A 519 -17.21 14.72 -7.80
N VAL A 520 -17.70 15.55 -6.88
CA VAL A 520 -18.00 15.11 -5.51
C VAL A 520 -19.19 14.14 -5.48
N GLU A 521 -20.22 14.39 -6.30
CA GLU A 521 -21.43 13.53 -6.35
C GLU A 521 -21.09 12.17 -6.98
N GLY A 522 -20.27 12.14 -8.03
CA GLY A 522 -19.76 10.93 -8.67
C GLY A 522 -18.65 10.24 -7.89
N ARG A 523 -18.28 10.74 -6.70
CA ARG A 523 -17.25 10.19 -5.82
C ARG A 523 -15.81 10.29 -6.38
N ASP A 524 -15.58 11.16 -7.36
CA ASP A 524 -14.23 11.50 -7.84
C ASP A 524 -13.74 12.78 -7.14
N LEU A 525 -12.99 12.58 -6.08
CA LEU A 525 -12.43 13.68 -5.28
C LEU A 525 -11.03 14.08 -5.74
N THR A 526 -10.62 13.71 -6.95
CA THR A 526 -9.35 14.17 -7.53
C THR A 526 -9.31 15.69 -7.53
N ILE A 527 -8.25 16.26 -6.98
CA ILE A 527 -8.09 17.71 -6.90
C ILE A 527 -7.76 18.24 -8.29
N LYS A 528 -8.69 19.03 -8.85
CA LYS A 528 -8.52 19.63 -10.18
C LYS A 528 -7.82 20.98 -10.16
N ASP A 529 -7.94 21.72 -9.05
CA ASP A 529 -7.21 22.97 -8.86
C ASP A 529 -5.80 22.72 -8.30
N LYS A 530 -4.84 22.50 -9.20
CA LYS A 530 -3.44 22.24 -8.83
C LYS A 530 -2.71 23.47 -8.31
N SER A 531 -3.31 24.65 -8.36
CA SER A 531 -2.77 25.88 -7.76
C SER A 531 -3.20 26.10 -6.32
N SER A 532 -4.17 25.34 -5.82
CA SER A 532 -4.66 25.43 -4.45
C SER A 532 -3.57 25.11 -3.42
N GLU A 533 -3.67 25.68 -2.24
CA GLU A 533 -2.76 25.36 -1.14
C GLU A 533 -2.90 23.90 -0.71
N VAL A 534 -4.10 23.36 -0.76
CA VAL A 534 -4.39 21.96 -0.49
C VAL A 534 -3.56 21.04 -1.39
N TYR A 535 -3.54 21.30 -2.71
CA TYR A 535 -2.74 20.49 -3.65
C TYR A 535 -1.23 20.67 -3.44
N THR A 536 -0.78 21.93 -3.38
CA THR A 536 0.66 22.25 -3.31
C THR A 536 1.33 21.82 -2.01
N LYS A 537 0.57 21.71 -0.92
CA LYS A 537 1.03 21.26 0.40
C LYS A 537 0.74 19.77 0.64
N GLY A 538 0.02 19.10 -0.23
CA GLY A 538 -0.34 17.70 -0.07
C GLY A 538 -1.30 17.45 1.10
N ILE A 539 -2.32 18.31 1.24
CA ILE A 539 -3.28 18.25 2.35
C ILE A 539 -4.43 17.29 2.04
N GLY A 540 -4.77 16.46 3.00
CA GLY A 540 -5.86 15.49 2.88
C GLY A 540 -5.38 14.12 2.41
N ASP A 541 -6.32 13.32 1.93
CA ASP A 541 -6.04 11.96 1.47
C ASP A 541 -5.21 11.95 0.18
N PRO A 542 -4.02 11.32 0.19
CA PRO A 542 -3.12 11.32 -0.97
C PRO A 542 -3.69 10.62 -2.21
N HIS A 543 -4.73 9.80 -2.09
CA HIS A 543 -5.40 9.20 -3.25
C HIS A 543 -5.90 10.24 -4.26
N TRP A 544 -6.20 11.46 -3.83
CA TRP A 544 -6.79 12.51 -4.63
C TRP A 544 -5.82 13.58 -5.12
N ILE A 545 -4.58 13.51 -4.68
CA ILE A 545 -3.49 14.43 -5.03
C ILE A 545 -2.68 13.78 -6.17
N LYS A 546 -3.11 14.02 -7.43
CA LYS A 546 -2.52 13.38 -8.62
C LYS A 546 -1.97 14.40 -9.60
#